data_f70a08bbc9b309d7aa28f8e6709f78fc
#
_entry.id   f70a08bbc9b309d7aa28f8e6709f78fc
#
_cell.length_a   1.000
_cell.length_b   1.000
_cell.length_c   1.000
_cell.angle_alpha   90.00
_cell.angle_beta   90.00
_cell.angle_gamma   90.00
#
_symmetry.space_group_name_H-M   'P 1'
#
loop_
_entity.id
_entity.type
_entity.pdbx_description
1 polymer ?
#
loop_
_entity_poly.entity_id
_entity_poly.type
_entity_poly.pdbx_seq_one_letter_code
_entity_poly.pdbx_strand_id
1 'polypeptide(L)'
;MKRTCLIANTSNMPVAAREASIYTGITVAEYFRDQGKNVAMMADSSSRWAEALREISGRLGEMPADQGFPAYLGAKLASFYERAGKSLALGSPEREGSVSIVGAVSPPGGDFSDPVTTSTLNIVQVFWGLDKKLAQRKHFPSINTSASYSKYTTILDKYYEKEHPEFPRLRNKIKELLTTSEALDQVVQLVGKSALGDGDKITLDVAALLKDDFLQQNGYSDYDQFCPLWKTQYMMKAFMGYHDEAQKAVSQGQNWARIRESTADIQTALRSMKFEVPDDEKAVSAKVCLSIPGVIHGFTNFRHSTRSCCKTCRSDLPLCLMSR
;
A
#
# COMPACT_ATOMS: atom_id res chain seq x y z
N MET A 1 23.01 -11.44 5.32
CA MET A 1 23.12 -10.54 4.14
C MET A 1 23.91 -11.16 2.98
N LYS A 2 23.55 -12.36 2.53
CA LYS A 2 24.28 -13.06 1.44
C LYS A 2 23.97 -12.56 0.02
N ARG A 3 22.92 -11.72 -0.15
CA ARG A 3 22.44 -11.23 -1.46
C ARG A 3 22.28 -9.70 -1.49
N THR A 4 23.03 -8.98 -0.65
CA THR A 4 22.92 -7.54 -0.54
C THR A 4 24.29 -6.91 -0.76
N CYS A 5 24.34 -5.87 -1.60
CA CYS A 5 25.50 -5.01 -1.77
C CYS A 5 25.16 -3.65 -1.15
N LEU A 6 26.02 -3.15 -0.28
CA LEU A 6 25.86 -1.84 0.35
C LEU A 6 26.87 -0.88 -0.27
N ILE A 7 26.36 0.22 -0.83
CA ILE A 7 27.15 1.35 -1.34
C ILE A 7 26.84 2.53 -0.42
N ALA A 8 27.80 2.91 0.39
CA ALA A 8 27.61 3.97 1.38
C ALA A 8 28.45 5.20 1.00
N ASN A 9 27.82 6.36 1.07
CA ASN A 9 28.46 7.65 0.93
C ASN A 9 27.90 8.60 1.98
N THR A 10 28.75 9.03 2.88
CA THR A 10 28.35 9.90 3.99
C THR A 10 28.52 11.38 3.62
N SER A 11 27.84 12.27 4.36
CA SER A 11 27.83 13.71 4.07
C SER A 11 29.20 14.39 4.21
N ASN A 12 30.17 13.77 4.90
CA ASN A 12 31.54 14.25 5.04
C ASN A 12 32.49 13.82 3.91
N MET A 13 32.02 12.98 2.99
CA MET A 13 32.78 12.59 1.81
C MET A 13 32.80 13.68 0.74
N PRO A 14 33.79 13.68 -0.18
CA PRO A 14 33.85 14.62 -1.28
C PRO A 14 32.58 14.62 -2.13
N VAL A 15 32.19 15.80 -2.59
CA VAL A 15 30.97 16.00 -3.39
C VAL A 15 30.94 15.14 -4.65
N ALA A 16 32.08 15.02 -5.34
CA ALA A 16 32.21 14.17 -6.51
C ALA A 16 31.95 12.70 -6.21
N ALA A 17 32.37 12.21 -5.03
CA ALA A 17 32.09 10.85 -4.61
C ALA A 17 30.59 10.65 -4.29
N ARG A 18 29.94 11.66 -3.72
CA ARG A 18 28.47 11.64 -3.49
C ARG A 18 27.70 11.59 -4.81
N GLU A 19 28.10 12.36 -5.80
CA GLU A 19 27.50 12.35 -7.14
C GLU A 19 27.74 11.00 -7.84
N ALA A 20 28.95 10.46 -7.79
CA ALA A 20 29.31 9.19 -8.45
C ALA A 20 28.65 7.96 -7.83
N SER A 21 28.23 8.02 -6.56
CA SER A 21 27.68 6.85 -5.83
C SER A 21 26.42 6.26 -6.47
N ILE A 22 25.57 7.10 -7.04
CA ILE A 22 24.32 6.66 -7.67
C ILE A 22 24.61 5.87 -8.96
N TYR A 23 25.60 6.30 -9.74
CA TYR A 23 26.01 5.60 -10.95
C TYR A 23 26.69 4.27 -10.63
N THR A 24 27.49 4.23 -9.57
CA THR A 24 28.07 2.96 -9.07
C THR A 24 26.95 1.99 -8.67
N GLY A 25 25.94 2.48 -7.93
CA GLY A 25 24.82 1.65 -7.50
C GLY A 25 24.03 1.06 -8.65
N ILE A 26 23.65 1.88 -9.62
CA ILE A 26 22.86 1.39 -10.76
C ILE A 26 23.68 0.46 -11.66
N THR A 27 24.97 0.71 -11.83
CA THR A 27 25.84 -0.17 -12.62
C THR A 27 25.94 -1.56 -12.01
N VAL A 28 26.08 -1.66 -10.68
CA VAL A 28 26.06 -2.94 -9.97
C VAL A 28 24.71 -3.64 -10.12
N ALA A 29 23.61 -2.88 -10.02
CA ALA A 29 22.27 -3.43 -10.20
C ALA A 29 22.07 -3.99 -11.62
N GLU A 30 22.49 -3.26 -12.64
CA GLU A 30 22.43 -3.71 -14.04
C GLU A 30 23.32 -4.92 -14.32
N TYR A 31 24.49 -4.99 -13.71
CA TYR A 31 25.37 -6.14 -13.84
C TYR A 31 24.69 -7.44 -13.38
N PHE A 32 23.96 -7.41 -12.27
CA PHE A 32 23.21 -8.58 -11.82
C PHE A 32 21.93 -8.83 -12.63
N ARG A 33 21.27 -7.77 -13.13
CA ARG A 33 20.15 -7.90 -14.08
C ARG A 33 20.59 -8.68 -15.32
N ASP A 34 21.72 -8.34 -15.90
CA ASP A 34 22.23 -8.96 -17.12
C ASP A 34 22.67 -10.42 -16.91
N GLN A 35 22.81 -10.84 -15.66
CA GLN A 35 22.96 -12.25 -15.29
C GLN A 35 21.61 -12.99 -15.16
N GLY A 36 20.48 -12.35 -15.49
CA GLY A 36 19.14 -12.95 -15.37
C GLY A 36 18.55 -12.87 -13.96
N LYS A 37 19.00 -11.93 -13.14
CA LYS A 37 18.48 -11.77 -11.76
C LYS A 37 17.52 -10.60 -11.67
N ASN A 38 16.57 -10.72 -10.75
CA ASN A 38 15.70 -9.59 -10.38
C ASN A 38 16.37 -8.83 -9.24
N VAL A 39 16.66 -7.55 -9.47
CA VAL A 39 17.41 -6.70 -8.55
C VAL A 39 16.51 -5.60 -8.02
N ALA A 40 16.50 -5.38 -6.71
CA ALA A 40 15.90 -4.22 -6.08
C ALA A 40 17.01 -3.27 -5.62
N MET A 41 17.01 -2.05 -6.15
CA MET A 41 17.90 -0.97 -5.75
C MET A 41 17.13 0.01 -4.89
N MET A 42 17.66 0.29 -3.70
CA MET A 42 17.10 1.29 -2.78
C MET A 42 18.09 2.43 -2.65
N ALA A 43 17.67 3.64 -3.05
CA ALA A 43 18.51 4.85 -2.98
C ALA A 43 17.99 5.79 -1.90
N ASP A 44 18.74 5.96 -0.82
CA ASP A 44 18.42 6.89 0.27
C ASP A 44 19.56 7.90 0.43
N SER A 45 19.39 9.12 -0.02
CA SER A 45 18.26 9.67 -0.72
C SER A 45 18.70 10.40 -2.00
N SER A 46 17.84 10.44 -3.00
CA SER A 46 18.10 11.18 -4.24
C SER A 46 18.19 12.70 -4.01
N SER A 47 17.61 13.23 -2.94
CA SER A 47 17.75 14.65 -2.55
C SER A 47 19.19 15.01 -2.22
N ARG A 48 19.93 14.13 -1.56
CA ARG A 48 21.35 14.34 -1.24
C ARG A 48 22.25 14.26 -2.47
N TRP A 49 21.87 13.42 -3.42
CA TRP A 49 22.53 13.41 -4.72
C TRP A 49 22.29 14.70 -5.51
N ALA A 50 21.05 15.20 -5.54
CA ALA A 50 20.71 16.47 -6.17
C ALA A 50 21.43 17.66 -5.52
N GLU A 51 21.60 17.66 -4.19
CA GLU A 51 22.40 18.62 -3.45
C GLU A 51 23.87 18.60 -3.90
N ALA A 52 24.45 17.42 -4.11
CA ALA A 52 25.81 17.30 -4.66
C ALA A 52 25.91 17.85 -6.08
N LEU A 53 24.93 17.61 -6.94
CA LEU A 53 24.86 18.20 -8.28
C LEU A 53 24.82 19.72 -8.22
N ARG A 54 24.01 20.32 -7.34
CA ARG A 54 23.93 21.76 -7.14
C ARG A 54 25.29 22.35 -6.72
N GLU A 55 25.98 21.68 -5.81
CA GLU A 55 27.31 22.14 -5.35
C GLU A 55 28.36 22.07 -6.47
N ILE A 56 28.37 21.01 -7.29
CA ILE A 56 29.29 20.87 -8.43
C ILE A 56 29.01 21.96 -9.47
N SER A 57 27.75 22.12 -9.86
CA SER A 57 27.32 23.15 -10.82
C SER A 57 27.70 24.55 -10.35
N GLY A 58 27.50 24.87 -9.08
CA GLY A 58 27.93 26.16 -8.51
C GLY A 58 29.44 26.39 -8.56
N ARG A 59 30.26 25.35 -8.29
CA ARG A 59 31.72 25.44 -8.39
C ARG A 59 32.23 25.57 -9.83
N LEU A 60 31.48 25.02 -10.80
CA LEU A 60 31.77 25.17 -12.22
C LEU A 60 31.33 26.51 -12.80
N GLY A 61 30.59 27.30 -12.03
CA GLY A 61 30.07 28.59 -12.46
C GLY A 61 28.95 28.49 -13.50
N GLU A 62 28.23 27.35 -13.51
CA GLU A 62 27.07 27.15 -14.37
C GLU A 62 25.92 28.07 -13.94
N MET A 63 25.12 28.53 -14.91
CA MET A 63 23.97 29.37 -14.62
C MET A 63 22.92 28.59 -13.82
N PRO A 64 22.56 29.04 -12.61
CA PRO A 64 21.59 28.33 -11.79
C PRO A 64 20.16 28.49 -12.32
N ALA A 65 19.36 27.42 -12.22
CA ALA A 65 17.92 27.46 -12.40
C ALA A 65 17.21 27.60 -11.03
N ASP A 66 16.01 27.06 -10.92
CA ASP A 66 15.18 27.13 -9.71
C ASP A 66 15.93 26.65 -8.45
N GLN A 67 15.88 27.46 -7.40
CA GLN A 67 16.52 27.22 -6.10
C GLN A 67 18.02 26.87 -6.17
N GLY A 68 18.72 27.32 -7.22
CA GLY A 68 20.15 27.09 -7.40
C GLY A 68 20.53 25.72 -7.96
N PHE A 69 19.57 24.92 -8.38
CA PHE A 69 19.84 23.66 -9.06
C PHE A 69 20.22 23.88 -10.53
N PRO A 70 21.01 22.97 -11.14
CA PRO A 70 21.30 23.06 -12.56
C PRO A 70 20.05 22.78 -13.40
N ALA A 71 19.94 23.42 -14.56
CA ALA A 71 18.80 23.25 -15.47
C ALA A 71 18.60 21.81 -15.95
N TYR A 72 19.66 21.02 -15.97
CA TYR A 72 19.63 19.60 -16.39
C TYR A 72 19.28 18.61 -15.25
N LEU A 73 18.88 19.09 -14.07
CA LEU A 73 18.52 18.22 -12.94
C LEU A 73 17.43 17.20 -13.32
N GLY A 74 16.37 17.66 -13.97
CA GLY A 74 15.28 16.79 -14.42
C GLY A 74 15.73 15.70 -15.39
N ALA A 75 16.58 16.06 -16.36
CA ALA A 75 17.13 15.13 -17.33
C ALA A 75 18.02 14.07 -16.68
N LYS A 76 18.85 14.45 -15.70
CA LYS A 76 19.69 13.48 -14.95
C LYS A 76 18.86 12.55 -14.06
N LEU A 77 17.82 13.07 -13.39
CA LEU A 77 16.88 12.24 -12.64
C LEU A 77 16.16 11.25 -13.55
N ALA A 78 15.66 11.71 -14.70
CA ALA A 78 15.00 10.85 -15.68
C ALA A 78 15.93 9.74 -16.15
N SER A 79 17.16 10.05 -16.55
CA SER A 79 18.14 9.06 -17.01
C SER A 79 18.47 7.99 -15.98
N PHE A 80 18.39 8.33 -14.69
CA PHE A 80 18.57 7.38 -13.59
C PHE A 80 17.35 6.47 -13.42
N TYR A 81 16.15 7.04 -13.32
CA TYR A 81 14.94 6.26 -13.08
C TYR A 81 14.49 5.42 -14.29
N GLU A 82 14.79 5.87 -15.52
CA GLU A 82 14.50 5.13 -16.76
C GLU A 82 15.29 3.82 -16.89
N ARG A 83 16.34 3.63 -16.11
CA ARG A 83 17.10 2.38 -16.06
C ARG A 83 16.36 1.26 -15.32
N ALA A 84 15.27 1.58 -14.61
CA ALA A 84 14.39 0.59 -14.02
C ALA A 84 13.55 -0.09 -15.10
N GLY A 85 13.50 -1.40 -15.05
CA GLY A 85 12.69 -2.17 -15.99
C GLY A 85 13.11 -3.62 -16.10
N LYS A 86 12.36 -4.38 -16.87
CA LYS A 86 12.67 -5.76 -17.27
C LYS A 86 13.32 -5.74 -18.64
N SER A 87 14.42 -6.42 -18.78
CA SER A 87 15.17 -6.51 -20.05
C SER A 87 15.60 -7.93 -20.36
N LEU A 88 15.70 -8.22 -21.65
CA LEU A 88 16.34 -9.41 -22.17
C LEU A 88 17.83 -9.09 -22.40
N ALA A 89 18.70 -9.80 -21.71
CA ALA A 89 20.14 -9.61 -21.84
C ALA A 89 20.66 -10.21 -23.15
N LEU A 90 21.58 -9.48 -23.79
CA LEU A 90 22.27 -9.97 -24.98
C LEU A 90 23.10 -11.21 -24.65
N GLY A 91 23.16 -12.15 -25.58
CA GLY A 91 23.99 -13.36 -25.50
C GLY A 91 23.18 -14.66 -25.46
N SER A 92 23.89 -15.78 -25.38
CA SER A 92 23.33 -17.12 -25.32
C SER A 92 23.83 -17.81 -24.05
N PRO A 93 22.96 -18.51 -23.30
CA PRO A 93 21.50 -18.60 -23.44
C PRO A 93 20.77 -17.29 -23.16
N GLU A 94 19.52 -17.16 -23.64
CA GLU A 94 18.66 -16.00 -23.31
C GLU A 94 18.47 -15.86 -21.80
N ARG A 95 18.60 -14.64 -21.30
CA ARG A 95 18.46 -14.33 -19.87
C ARG A 95 17.57 -13.10 -19.71
N GLU A 96 16.51 -13.25 -18.97
CA GLU A 96 15.67 -12.14 -18.54
C GLU A 96 16.02 -11.71 -17.12
N GLY A 97 16.18 -10.43 -16.91
CA GLY A 97 16.37 -9.83 -15.59
C GLY A 97 15.62 -8.53 -15.43
N SER A 98 15.50 -8.06 -14.20
CA SER A 98 14.82 -6.80 -13.92
C SER A 98 15.57 -5.97 -12.89
N VAL A 99 15.45 -4.65 -13.01
CA VAL A 99 15.85 -3.69 -11.97
C VAL A 99 14.61 -2.92 -11.52
N SER A 100 14.36 -2.94 -10.21
CA SER A 100 13.36 -2.10 -9.58
C SER A 100 14.07 -1.05 -8.74
N ILE A 101 13.76 0.23 -8.94
CA ILE A 101 14.38 1.34 -8.21
C ILE A 101 13.36 1.92 -7.23
N VAL A 102 13.72 1.97 -5.96
CA VAL A 102 13.00 2.68 -4.90
C VAL A 102 13.85 3.86 -4.45
N GLY A 103 13.47 5.05 -4.83
CA GLY A 103 14.17 6.28 -4.46
C GLY A 103 13.47 6.98 -3.30
N ALA A 104 14.20 7.26 -2.22
CA ALA A 104 13.72 8.14 -1.17
C ALA A 104 13.98 9.60 -1.56
N VAL A 105 12.97 10.44 -1.38
CA VAL A 105 13.05 11.89 -1.58
C VAL A 105 12.69 12.55 -0.26
N SER A 106 13.51 13.48 0.19
CA SER A 106 13.31 14.20 1.45
C SER A 106 13.16 15.69 1.15
N PRO A 107 11.95 16.17 0.83
CA PRO A 107 11.72 17.58 0.55
C PRO A 107 11.97 18.41 1.82
N PRO A 108 12.68 19.54 1.71
CA PRO A 108 12.92 20.44 2.83
C PRO A 108 11.59 20.98 3.39
N GLY A 109 11.42 20.87 4.71
CA GLY A 109 10.17 21.30 5.37
C GLY A 109 8.91 20.50 5.03
N GLY A 110 9.02 19.44 4.22
CA GLY A 110 7.87 18.69 3.73
C GLY A 110 7.15 19.37 2.56
N ASP A 111 7.80 20.32 1.90
CA ASP A 111 7.25 21.07 0.77
C ASP A 111 7.47 20.31 -0.55
N PHE A 112 6.39 19.83 -1.15
CA PHE A 112 6.40 19.11 -2.43
C PHE A 112 6.65 20.02 -3.65
N SER A 113 6.71 21.35 -3.48
CA SER A 113 7.07 22.28 -4.54
C SER A 113 8.58 22.37 -4.78
N ASP A 114 9.39 21.70 -3.96
CA ASP A 114 10.84 21.58 -4.16
C ASP A 114 11.16 21.01 -5.55
N PRO A 115 12.12 21.60 -6.30
CA PRO A 115 12.45 21.21 -7.68
C PRO A 115 12.81 19.73 -7.83
N VAL A 116 13.51 19.14 -6.84
CA VAL A 116 13.89 17.72 -6.88
C VAL A 116 12.64 16.84 -6.77
N THR A 117 11.75 17.17 -5.84
CA THR A 117 10.51 16.45 -5.61
C THR A 117 9.58 16.54 -6.82
N THR A 118 9.36 17.74 -7.33
CA THR A 118 8.51 17.98 -8.50
C THR A 118 9.03 17.25 -9.74
N SER A 119 10.34 17.35 -10.01
CA SER A 119 10.95 16.62 -11.12
C SER A 119 10.83 15.11 -10.97
N THR A 120 11.04 14.59 -9.75
CA THR A 120 10.91 13.14 -9.49
C THR A 120 9.47 12.66 -9.68
N LEU A 121 8.47 13.39 -9.17
CA LEU A 121 7.05 13.02 -9.31
C LEU A 121 6.59 12.99 -10.78
N ASN A 122 7.17 13.84 -11.62
CA ASN A 122 6.87 13.85 -13.05
C ASN A 122 7.45 12.65 -13.80
N ILE A 123 8.51 12.04 -13.28
CA ILE A 123 9.23 10.93 -13.90
C ILE A 123 8.70 9.58 -13.42
N VAL A 124 8.50 9.41 -12.09
CA VAL A 124 8.19 8.13 -11.49
C VAL A 124 6.77 7.65 -11.79
N GLN A 125 6.61 6.33 -11.90
CA GLN A 125 5.30 5.72 -12.15
C GLN A 125 4.52 5.40 -10.88
N VAL A 126 5.22 5.31 -9.74
CA VAL A 126 4.64 5.02 -8.43
C VAL A 126 5.14 6.01 -7.41
N PHE A 127 4.25 6.53 -6.59
CA PHE A 127 4.57 7.43 -5.50
C PHE A 127 3.94 6.95 -4.19
N TRP A 128 4.76 6.86 -3.15
CA TRP A 128 4.35 6.61 -1.77
C TRP A 128 4.56 7.88 -0.96
N GLY A 129 3.48 8.63 -0.76
CA GLY A 129 3.51 9.84 0.06
C GLY A 129 3.54 9.52 1.53
N LEU A 130 4.61 9.88 2.23
CA LEU A 130 4.72 9.70 3.68
C LEU A 130 4.11 10.90 4.41
N ASP A 131 3.27 10.62 5.41
CA ASP A 131 2.58 11.63 6.22
C ASP A 131 3.15 11.68 7.64
N LYS A 132 3.61 12.87 8.04
CA LYS A 132 4.14 13.12 9.38
C LYS A 132 3.09 12.89 10.48
N LYS A 133 1.83 13.22 10.24
CA LYS A 133 0.75 13.04 11.22
C LYS A 133 0.50 11.56 11.49
N LEU A 134 0.54 10.72 10.46
CA LEU A 134 0.44 9.26 10.60
C LEU A 134 1.62 8.70 11.40
N ALA A 135 2.84 9.14 11.09
CA ALA A 135 4.04 8.72 11.83
C ALA A 135 3.98 9.14 13.30
N GLN A 136 3.50 10.34 13.62
CA GLN A 136 3.31 10.80 15.01
C GLN A 136 2.28 9.97 15.77
N ARG A 137 1.26 9.44 15.09
CA ARG A 137 0.27 8.51 15.65
C ARG A 137 0.80 7.08 15.77
N LYS A 138 2.06 6.84 15.40
CA LYS A 138 2.68 5.50 15.35
C LYS A 138 1.98 4.54 14.36
N HIS A 139 1.34 5.09 13.33
CA HIS A 139 0.76 4.33 12.24
C HIS A 139 1.85 4.05 11.20
N PHE A 140 2.26 2.80 11.05
CA PHE A 140 3.29 2.37 10.10
C PHE A 140 2.78 1.22 9.22
N PRO A 141 3.13 1.25 7.90
CA PRO A 141 3.81 2.31 7.18
C PRO A 141 2.98 3.60 7.15
N SER A 142 3.62 4.77 7.31
CA SER A 142 2.94 6.07 7.39
C SER A 142 2.56 6.62 6.01
N ILE A 143 2.01 5.78 5.15
CA ILE A 143 1.65 6.10 3.76
C ILE A 143 0.29 6.78 3.71
N ASN A 144 0.24 7.97 3.13
CA ASN A 144 -1.00 8.67 2.84
C ASN A 144 -1.66 8.06 1.60
N THR A 145 -2.81 7.42 1.79
CA THR A 145 -3.53 6.70 0.74
C THR A 145 -4.11 7.62 -0.35
N SER A 146 -4.40 8.87 -0.02
CA SER A 146 -4.98 9.85 -0.97
C SER A 146 -3.94 10.51 -1.84
N ALA A 147 -2.75 10.80 -1.29
CA ALA A 147 -1.66 11.40 -2.03
C ALA A 147 -0.87 10.38 -2.86
N SER A 148 -0.91 9.11 -2.47
CA SER A 148 -0.14 8.04 -3.11
C SER A 148 -0.83 7.51 -4.36
N TYR A 149 -0.05 7.15 -5.37
CA TYR A 149 -0.57 6.61 -6.63
C TYR A 149 0.35 5.56 -7.26
N SER A 150 -0.24 4.76 -8.15
CA SER A 150 0.50 3.86 -9.04
C SER A 150 -0.13 3.90 -10.43
N LYS A 151 0.67 4.20 -11.44
CA LYS A 151 0.26 4.13 -12.86
C LYS A 151 0.24 2.71 -13.40
N TYR A 152 0.82 1.75 -12.66
CA TYR A 152 0.82 0.34 -13.04
C TYR A 152 -0.48 -0.40 -12.73
N THR A 153 -1.45 0.25 -12.10
CA THR A 153 -2.70 -0.37 -11.64
C THR A 153 -3.40 -1.15 -12.74
N THR A 154 -3.58 -0.53 -13.92
CA THR A 154 -4.28 -1.14 -15.06
C THR A 154 -3.52 -2.32 -15.68
N ILE A 155 -2.20 -2.29 -15.63
CA ILE A 155 -1.34 -3.37 -16.14
C ILE A 155 -1.38 -4.56 -15.18
N LEU A 156 -1.29 -4.28 -13.87
CA LEU A 156 -1.30 -5.29 -12.83
C LEU A 156 -2.68 -5.93 -12.64
N ASP A 157 -3.76 -5.24 -12.99
CA ASP A 157 -5.12 -5.81 -12.91
C ASP A 157 -5.24 -7.10 -13.71
N LYS A 158 -4.61 -7.16 -14.91
CA LYS A 158 -4.59 -8.38 -15.73
C LYS A 158 -3.89 -9.57 -15.03
N TYR A 159 -2.90 -9.30 -14.19
CA TYR A 159 -2.23 -10.31 -13.38
C TYR A 159 -3.13 -10.76 -12.23
N TYR A 160 -3.70 -9.81 -11.49
CA TYR A 160 -4.57 -10.12 -10.36
C TYR A 160 -5.86 -10.84 -10.78
N GLU A 161 -6.46 -10.49 -11.93
CA GLU A 161 -7.66 -11.15 -12.44
C GLU A 161 -7.47 -12.64 -12.69
N LYS A 162 -6.24 -13.08 -13.01
CA LYS A 162 -5.93 -14.51 -13.21
C LYS A 162 -5.84 -15.30 -11.92
N GLU A 163 -5.16 -14.76 -10.92
CA GLU A 163 -4.87 -15.45 -9.66
C GLU A 163 -5.86 -15.08 -8.55
N HIS A 164 -6.31 -13.83 -8.54
CA HIS A 164 -7.15 -13.24 -7.51
C HIS A 164 -8.24 -12.34 -8.11
N PRO A 165 -9.26 -12.88 -8.79
CA PRO A 165 -10.21 -12.12 -9.62
C PRO A 165 -11.01 -11.06 -8.85
N GLU A 166 -11.23 -11.23 -7.55
CA GLU A 166 -11.95 -10.25 -6.73
C GLU A 166 -11.05 -9.10 -6.21
N PHE A 167 -9.73 -9.26 -6.27
CA PHE A 167 -8.78 -8.33 -5.68
C PHE A 167 -8.87 -6.90 -6.25
N PRO A 168 -8.89 -6.67 -7.58
CA PRO A 168 -8.99 -5.32 -8.13
C PRO A 168 -10.28 -4.61 -7.70
N ARG A 169 -11.40 -5.33 -7.68
CA ARG A 169 -12.71 -4.80 -7.26
C ARG A 169 -12.69 -4.38 -5.78
N LEU A 170 -12.17 -5.25 -4.91
CA LEU A 170 -12.08 -4.97 -3.47
C LEU A 170 -11.14 -3.80 -3.18
N ARG A 171 -9.98 -3.73 -3.85
CA ARG A 171 -9.03 -2.62 -3.73
C ARG A 171 -9.67 -1.29 -4.10
N ASN A 172 -10.36 -1.22 -5.23
CA ASN A 172 -11.02 -0.01 -5.69
C ASN A 172 -12.12 0.44 -4.72
N LYS A 173 -12.90 -0.50 -4.21
CA LYS A 173 -13.96 -0.24 -3.23
C LYS A 173 -13.40 0.29 -1.90
N ILE A 174 -12.30 -0.27 -1.41
CA ILE A 174 -11.61 0.23 -0.21
C ILE A 174 -11.07 1.64 -0.45
N LYS A 175 -10.47 1.90 -1.61
CA LYS A 175 -9.97 3.23 -1.97
C LYS A 175 -11.10 4.26 -1.98
N GLU A 176 -12.24 3.93 -2.57
CA GLU A 176 -13.43 4.79 -2.59
C GLU A 176 -13.94 5.08 -1.16
N LEU A 177 -14.04 4.04 -0.33
CA LEU A 177 -14.46 4.18 1.08
C LEU A 177 -13.51 5.09 1.86
N LEU A 178 -12.20 4.94 1.70
CA LEU A 178 -11.19 5.78 2.37
C LEU A 178 -11.28 7.23 1.90
N THR A 179 -11.44 7.47 0.60
CA THR A 179 -11.62 8.83 0.04
C THR A 179 -12.88 9.49 0.58
N THR A 180 -13.99 8.75 0.61
CA THR A 180 -15.27 9.23 1.18
C THR A 180 -15.11 9.54 2.68
N SER A 181 -14.39 8.70 3.44
CA SER A 181 -14.15 8.94 4.85
C SER A 181 -13.36 10.22 5.12
N GLU A 182 -12.41 10.58 4.26
CA GLU A 182 -11.64 11.82 4.40
C GLU A 182 -12.50 13.07 4.17
N ALA A 183 -13.40 13.02 3.18
CA ALA A 183 -14.37 14.08 2.96
C ALA A 183 -15.33 14.22 4.15
N LEU A 184 -15.80 13.10 4.71
CA LEU A 184 -16.65 13.09 5.89
C LEU A 184 -15.92 13.58 7.14
N ASP A 185 -14.62 13.26 7.30
CA ASP A 185 -13.82 13.76 8.43
C ASP A 185 -13.74 15.31 8.44
N GLN A 186 -13.69 15.95 7.27
CA GLN A 186 -13.76 17.42 7.17
C GLN A 186 -15.13 17.96 7.62
N VAL A 187 -16.21 17.29 7.23
CA VAL A 187 -17.56 17.67 7.68
C VAL A 187 -17.71 17.48 9.19
N VAL A 188 -17.17 16.39 9.75
CA VAL A 188 -17.20 16.12 11.19
C VAL A 188 -16.50 17.21 12.00
N GLN A 189 -15.40 17.76 11.48
CA GLN A 189 -14.70 18.87 12.15
C GLN A 189 -15.55 20.15 12.23
N LEU A 190 -16.49 20.36 11.31
CA LEU A 190 -17.34 21.55 11.26
C LEU A 190 -18.63 21.38 12.07
N VAL A 191 -19.32 20.24 11.94
CA VAL A 191 -20.68 20.05 12.50
C VAL A 191 -20.77 18.98 13.58
N GLY A 192 -19.70 18.24 13.83
CA GLY A 192 -19.64 17.14 14.79
C GLY A 192 -20.21 15.82 14.27
N LYS A 193 -19.75 14.71 14.86
CA LYS A 193 -20.13 13.34 14.45
C LYS A 193 -21.60 13.01 14.68
N SER A 194 -22.25 13.68 15.65
CA SER A 194 -23.66 13.45 15.98
C SER A 194 -24.64 13.91 14.89
N ALA A 195 -24.24 14.90 14.09
CA ALA A 195 -25.06 15.45 13.00
C ALA A 195 -25.08 14.58 11.73
N LEU A 196 -24.18 13.59 11.62
CA LEU A 196 -24.11 12.71 10.46
C LEU A 196 -25.22 11.67 10.45
N GLY A 197 -25.63 11.27 9.24
CA GLY A 197 -26.48 10.12 9.01
C GLY A 197 -25.83 8.80 9.45
N ASP A 198 -26.63 7.78 9.73
CA ASP A 198 -26.09 6.49 10.19
C ASP A 198 -25.24 5.80 9.13
N GLY A 199 -25.55 5.96 7.83
CA GLY A 199 -24.72 5.46 6.73
C GLY A 199 -23.31 6.08 6.69
N ASP A 200 -23.21 7.39 6.98
CA ASP A 200 -21.94 8.09 7.04
C ASP A 200 -21.12 7.68 8.27
N LYS A 201 -21.80 7.45 9.40
CA LYS A 201 -21.16 6.93 10.61
C LYS A 201 -20.56 5.54 10.39
N ILE A 202 -21.25 4.65 9.64
CA ILE A 202 -20.70 3.34 9.24
C ILE A 202 -19.43 3.51 8.45
N THR A 203 -19.46 4.38 7.43
CA THR A 203 -18.30 4.64 6.57
C THR A 203 -17.09 5.12 7.37
N LEU A 204 -17.29 6.05 8.32
CA LEU A 204 -16.22 6.52 9.21
C LEU A 204 -15.68 5.42 10.14
N ASP A 205 -16.56 4.64 10.76
CA ASP A 205 -16.16 3.61 11.72
C ASP A 205 -15.44 2.45 11.00
N VAL A 206 -15.91 2.03 9.81
CA VAL A 206 -15.23 0.99 9.00
C VAL A 206 -13.92 1.52 8.42
N ALA A 207 -13.85 2.78 8.00
CA ALA A 207 -12.59 3.39 7.55
C ALA A 207 -11.56 3.43 8.69
N ALA A 208 -11.97 3.71 9.91
CA ALA A 208 -11.07 3.65 11.07
C ALA A 208 -10.55 2.21 11.31
N LEU A 209 -11.44 1.21 11.26
CA LEU A 209 -11.03 -0.20 11.36
C LEU A 209 -10.05 -0.59 10.24
N LEU A 210 -10.28 -0.16 9.00
CA LEU A 210 -9.36 -0.41 7.87
C LEU A 210 -8.01 0.26 8.10
N LYS A 211 -7.98 1.51 8.57
CA LYS A 211 -6.72 2.22 8.84
C LYS A 211 -5.92 1.54 9.95
N ASP A 212 -6.56 1.17 11.07
CA ASP A 212 -5.87 0.69 12.27
C ASP A 212 -5.56 -0.83 12.22
N ASP A 213 -6.47 -1.63 11.65
CA ASP A 213 -6.40 -3.09 11.73
C ASP A 213 -6.03 -3.77 10.41
N PHE A 214 -6.04 -3.06 9.28
CA PHE A 214 -5.65 -3.60 7.98
C PHE A 214 -4.43 -2.89 7.38
N LEU A 215 -4.42 -1.56 7.29
CA LEU A 215 -3.34 -0.79 6.66
C LEU A 215 -2.13 -0.66 7.58
N GLN A 216 -2.34 -0.51 8.89
CA GLN A 216 -1.25 -0.47 9.85
C GLN A 216 -0.63 -1.86 9.99
N GLN A 217 0.69 -1.95 9.89
CA GLN A 217 1.45 -3.18 10.04
C GLN A 217 2.46 -3.05 11.18
N ASN A 218 2.62 -4.14 11.94
CA ASN A 218 3.62 -4.25 13.00
C ASN A 218 4.79 -5.12 12.54
N GLY A 219 5.91 -4.48 12.20
CA GLY A 219 7.12 -5.18 11.75
C GLY A 219 7.82 -6.03 12.83
N TYR A 220 7.40 -5.94 14.08
CA TYR A 220 7.91 -6.78 15.19
C TYR A 220 7.06 -8.02 15.45
N SER A 221 5.93 -8.15 14.77
CA SER A 221 5.07 -9.33 14.87
C SER A 221 5.39 -10.31 13.75
N ASP A 222 5.70 -11.56 14.09
CA ASP A 222 5.98 -12.61 13.11
C ASP A 222 4.80 -12.87 12.16
N TYR A 223 3.59 -12.55 12.58
CA TYR A 223 2.36 -12.76 11.81
C TYR A 223 1.96 -11.56 10.95
N ASP A 224 2.47 -10.37 11.25
CA ASP A 224 2.07 -9.12 10.60
C ASP A 224 3.19 -8.49 9.75
N GLN A 225 4.47 -8.84 10.00
CA GLN A 225 5.60 -8.36 9.18
C GLN A 225 5.55 -8.84 7.72
N PHE A 226 4.91 -9.97 7.48
CA PHE A 226 4.68 -10.53 6.15
C PHE A 226 3.23 -10.97 6.02
N CYS A 227 2.50 -10.35 5.08
CA CYS A 227 1.12 -10.69 4.77
C CYS A 227 1.03 -11.22 3.33
N PRO A 228 0.78 -12.51 3.12
CA PRO A 228 0.61 -13.07 1.78
C PRO A 228 -0.62 -12.47 1.09
N LEU A 229 -0.60 -12.43 -0.25
CA LEU A 229 -1.66 -11.79 -1.03
C LEU A 229 -3.03 -12.42 -0.81
N TRP A 230 -3.09 -13.75 -0.64
CA TRP A 230 -4.33 -14.45 -0.31
C TRP A 230 -4.94 -13.99 1.03
N LYS A 231 -4.10 -13.82 2.08
CA LYS A 231 -4.54 -13.31 3.39
C LYS A 231 -5.06 -11.88 3.27
N THR A 232 -4.35 -11.03 2.53
CA THR A 232 -4.77 -9.66 2.22
C THR A 232 -6.15 -9.64 1.56
N GLN A 233 -6.38 -10.51 0.56
CA GLN A 233 -7.67 -10.61 -0.14
C GLN A 233 -8.80 -11.04 0.80
N TYR A 234 -8.58 -12.04 1.67
CA TYR A 234 -9.57 -12.46 2.64
C TYR A 234 -9.91 -11.36 3.64
N MET A 235 -8.90 -10.64 4.14
CA MET A 235 -9.13 -9.50 5.04
C MET A 235 -9.95 -8.41 4.34
N MET A 236 -9.59 -8.01 3.12
CA MET A 236 -10.35 -7.03 2.34
C MET A 236 -11.81 -7.46 2.14
N LYS A 237 -12.03 -8.73 1.84
CA LYS A 237 -13.38 -9.31 1.67
C LYS A 237 -14.19 -9.24 2.97
N ALA A 238 -13.58 -9.54 4.11
CA ALA A 238 -14.23 -9.49 5.41
C ALA A 238 -14.61 -8.06 5.81
N PHE A 239 -13.71 -7.08 5.70
CA PHE A 239 -14.00 -5.68 6.02
C PHE A 239 -15.07 -5.09 5.11
N MET A 240 -14.98 -5.36 3.80
CA MET A 240 -15.97 -4.83 2.85
C MET A 240 -17.32 -5.54 2.98
N GLY A 241 -17.33 -6.83 3.29
CA GLY A 241 -18.56 -7.58 3.61
C GLY A 241 -19.25 -7.01 4.85
N TYR A 242 -18.50 -6.71 5.89
CA TYR A 242 -19.02 -6.05 7.09
C TYR A 242 -19.64 -4.68 6.77
N HIS A 243 -18.96 -3.84 5.98
CA HIS A 243 -19.46 -2.56 5.54
C HIS A 243 -20.79 -2.69 4.78
N ASP A 244 -20.85 -3.60 3.80
CA ASP A 244 -22.03 -3.77 2.96
C ASP A 244 -23.25 -4.25 3.75
N GLU A 245 -23.06 -5.20 4.65
CA GLU A 245 -24.16 -5.68 5.49
C GLU A 245 -24.63 -4.61 6.50
N ALA A 246 -23.70 -3.83 7.04
CA ALA A 246 -24.06 -2.70 7.91
C ALA A 246 -24.88 -1.63 7.17
N GLN A 247 -24.50 -1.29 5.94
CA GLN A 247 -25.24 -0.35 5.09
C GLN A 247 -26.63 -0.89 4.75
N LYS A 248 -26.76 -2.17 4.45
CA LYS A 248 -28.06 -2.83 4.20
C LYS A 248 -28.97 -2.77 5.43
N ALA A 249 -28.41 -3.07 6.63
CA ALA A 249 -29.21 -3.04 7.86
C ALA A 249 -29.74 -1.64 8.18
N VAL A 250 -28.94 -0.59 7.96
CA VAL A 250 -29.39 0.79 8.12
C VAL A 250 -30.43 1.17 7.07
N SER A 251 -30.27 0.74 5.83
CA SER A 251 -31.30 0.95 4.77
C SER A 251 -32.63 0.27 5.10
N GLN A 252 -32.63 -0.77 5.94
CA GLN A 252 -33.81 -1.44 6.46
C GLN A 252 -34.40 -0.77 7.71
N GLY A 253 -33.85 0.40 8.11
CA GLY A 253 -34.36 1.19 9.23
C GLY A 253 -33.76 0.85 10.60
N GLN A 254 -32.67 0.08 10.65
CA GLN A 254 -31.97 -0.19 11.91
C GLN A 254 -31.05 0.99 12.28
N ASN A 255 -30.89 1.26 13.58
CA ASN A 255 -29.98 2.29 14.07
C ASN A 255 -28.55 1.76 14.18
N TRP A 256 -27.57 2.53 13.70
CA TRP A 256 -26.17 2.13 13.72
C TRP A 256 -25.60 1.82 15.10
N ALA A 257 -26.02 2.57 16.14
CA ALA A 257 -25.55 2.32 17.50
C ALA A 257 -25.89 0.90 17.99
N ARG A 258 -27.13 0.43 17.71
CA ARG A 258 -27.56 -0.94 18.07
C ARG A 258 -26.82 -1.99 17.25
N ILE A 259 -26.63 -1.75 15.96
CA ILE A 259 -25.89 -2.67 15.08
C ILE A 259 -24.45 -2.82 15.59
N ARG A 260 -23.77 -1.72 15.88
CA ARG A 260 -22.40 -1.70 16.39
C ARG A 260 -22.25 -2.48 17.70
N GLU A 261 -23.19 -2.35 18.60
CA GLU A 261 -23.20 -3.07 19.88
C GLU A 261 -23.43 -4.57 19.68
N SER A 262 -24.41 -4.95 18.85
CA SER A 262 -24.71 -6.36 18.56
C SER A 262 -23.62 -7.06 17.74
N THR A 263 -22.73 -6.34 17.05
CA THR A 263 -21.65 -6.87 16.22
C THR A 263 -20.25 -6.70 16.82
N ALA A 264 -20.17 -6.42 18.13
CA ALA A 264 -18.89 -6.21 18.81
C ALA A 264 -17.94 -7.42 18.68
N ASP A 265 -18.48 -8.64 18.74
CA ASP A 265 -17.72 -9.89 18.56
C ASP A 265 -17.13 -9.99 17.16
N ILE A 266 -17.88 -9.59 16.14
CA ILE A 266 -17.43 -9.59 14.74
C ILE A 266 -16.32 -8.56 14.54
N GLN A 267 -16.45 -7.36 15.10
CA GLN A 267 -15.39 -6.35 15.05
C GLN A 267 -14.12 -6.85 15.72
N THR A 268 -14.23 -7.55 16.84
CA THR A 268 -13.07 -8.17 17.51
C THR A 268 -12.44 -9.26 16.65
N ALA A 269 -13.25 -10.09 15.99
CA ALA A 269 -12.76 -11.10 15.06
C ALA A 269 -12.04 -10.46 13.85
N LEU A 270 -12.57 -9.37 13.27
CA LEU A 270 -11.93 -8.63 12.18
C LEU A 270 -10.56 -8.08 12.60
N ARG A 271 -10.45 -7.49 13.79
CA ARG A 271 -9.18 -6.99 14.34
C ARG A 271 -8.15 -8.09 14.57
N SER A 272 -8.60 -9.27 14.98
CA SER A 272 -7.71 -10.41 15.25
C SER A 272 -7.19 -11.10 13.99
N MET A 273 -7.82 -10.88 12.82
CA MET A 273 -7.44 -11.58 11.57
C MET A 273 -5.99 -11.34 11.17
N LYS A 274 -5.44 -10.15 11.42
CA LYS A 274 -4.06 -9.86 11.05
C LYS A 274 -3.03 -10.69 11.81
N PHE A 275 -3.37 -11.18 13.00
CA PHE A 275 -2.50 -11.98 13.86
C PHE A 275 -2.59 -13.49 13.59
N GLU A 276 -3.39 -13.91 12.59
CA GLU A 276 -3.43 -15.31 12.17
C GLU A 276 -2.15 -15.72 11.46
N VAL A 277 -1.78 -16.99 11.65
CA VAL A 277 -0.55 -17.57 11.05
C VAL A 277 -0.60 -17.44 9.53
N PRO A 278 0.42 -16.83 8.88
CA PRO A 278 0.43 -16.62 7.44
C PRO A 278 0.39 -17.90 6.59
N ASP A 279 0.77 -19.06 7.16
CA ASP A 279 0.85 -20.32 6.44
C ASP A 279 -0.45 -21.14 6.52
N ASP A 280 -1.44 -20.72 7.31
CA ASP A 280 -2.70 -21.43 7.48
C ASP A 280 -3.88 -20.74 6.77
N GLU A 281 -3.95 -20.92 5.45
CA GLU A 281 -5.04 -20.43 4.62
C GLU A 281 -6.41 -20.95 5.05
N LYS A 282 -6.48 -22.20 5.54
CA LYS A 282 -7.75 -22.82 5.96
C LYS A 282 -8.30 -22.18 7.22
N ALA A 283 -7.45 -21.86 8.20
CA ALA A 283 -7.89 -21.19 9.42
C ALA A 283 -8.39 -19.77 9.16
N VAL A 284 -7.71 -19.02 8.28
CA VAL A 284 -8.13 -17.65 7.89
C VAL A 284 -9.44 -17.69 7.11
N SER A 285 -9.58 -18.59 6.13
CA SER A 285 -10.81 -18.71 5.34
C SER A 285 -12.02 -19.14 6.20
N ALA A 286 -11.81 -20.02 7.17
CA ALA A 286 -12.86 -20.42 8.11
C ALA A 286 -13.33 -19.25 8.98
N LYS A 287 -12.43 -18.38 9.45
CA LYS A 287 -12.80 -17.17 10.21
C LYS A 287 -13.55 -16.16 9.36
N VAL A 288 -13.19 -15.98 8.10
CA VAL A 288 -13.95 -15.14 7.17
C VAL A 288 -15.36 -15.68 6.98
N CYS A 289 -15.49 -16.99 6.78
CA CYS A 289 -16.81 -17.65 6.66
C CYS A 289 -17.65 -17.54 7.95
N LEU A 290 -17.03 -17.50 9.11
CA LEU A 290 -17.72 -17.30 10.39
C LEU A 290 -18.08 -15.82 10.64
N SER A 291 -17.26 -14.88 10.17
CA SER A 291 -17.52 -13.45 10.35
C SER A 291 -18.64 -12.94 9.42
N ILE A 292 -18.73 -13.43 8.19
CA ILE A 292 -19.75 -12.99 7.24
C ILE A 292 -21.17 -13.53 7.60
N PRO A 293 -21.38 -14.82 7.90
CA PRO A 293 -22.66 -15.30 8.40
C PRO A 293 -23.04 -14.75 9.78
N GLY A 294 -22.05 -14.48 10.65
CA GLY A 294 -22.26 -13.86 11.94
C GLY A 294 -22.79 -12.42 11.81
N VAL A 295 -22.29 -11.67 10.82
CA VAL A 295 -22.85 -10.35 10.45
C VAL A 295 -24.33 -10.50 10.06
N ILE A 296 -24.67 -11.47 9.22
CA ILE A 296 -26.07 -11.69 8.80
C ILE A 296 -26.94 -12.07 10.00
N HIS A 297 -26.49 -12.90 10.93
CA HIS A 297 -27.27 -13.29 12.12
C HIS A 297 -27.34 -12.16 13.17
N GLY A 298 -26.33 -11.33 13.29
CA GLY A 298 -26.35 -10.15 14.18
C GLY A 298 -27.27 -9.05 13.67
N PHE A 299 -27.45 -8.91 12.35
CA PHE A 299 -28.31 -7.91 11.73
C PHE A 299 -29.77 -8.36 11.58
N THR A 300 -30.03 -9.65 11.50
CA THR A 300 -31.40 -10.16 11.33
C THR A 300 -31.76 -11.05 12.50
N ASN A 301 -32.59 -10.57 13.39
CA ASN A 301 -33.38 -11.41 14.31
C ASN A 301 -34.40 -12.27 13.53
N PHE A 302 -34.05 -12.71 12.33
CA PHE A 302 -34.95 -13.50 11.49
C PHE A 302 -34.40 -14.93 11.33
N ARG A 303 -35.10 -15.86 11.97
CA ARG A 303 -35.06 -17.28 11.65
C ARG A 303 -35.41 -17.47 10.17
N HIS A 304 -34.47 -17.87 9.37
CA HIS A 304 -34.53 -18.67 8.15
C HIS A 304 -33.45 -18.27 7.14
N SER A 305 -32.62 -19.23 6.87
CA SER A 305 -31.78 -19.45 5.69
C SER A 305 -30.29 -19.61 5.93
N THR A 306 -29.95 -20.61 6.75
CA THR A 306 -28.58 -21.18 6.82
C THR A 306 -28.17 -21.99 5.57
N ARG A 307 -29.03 -22.06 4.52
CA ARG A 307 -28.77 -22.88 3.32
C ARG A 307 -28.20 -22.14 2.12
N SER A 308 -28.27 -20.81 2.04
CA SER A 308 -27.86 -20.08 0.83
C SER A 308 -26.39 -19.65 0.84
N CYS A 309 -25.83 -19.30 1.98
CA CYS A 309 -24.44 -18.82 2.05
C CYS A 309 -23.41 -19.96 1.88
N CYS A 310 -23.79 -21.18 2.24
CA CYS A 310 -22.95 -22.36 2.09
C CYS A 310 -22.82 -22.86 0.65
N LYS A 311 -23.69 -22.39 -0.29
CA LYS A 311 -23.62 -22.80 -1.70
C LYS A 311 -22.56 -22.06 -2.50
N THR A 312 -22.25 -20.81 -2.17
CA THR A 312 -21.20 -20.03 -2.85
C THR A 312 -19.79 -20.38 -2.37
N CYS A 313 -19.65 -20.86 -1.12
CA CYS A 313 -18.38 -21.41 -0.64
C CYS A 313 -18.16 -22.89 -1.02
N ARG A 314 -19.18 -23.60 -1.50
CA ARG A 314 -19.07 -25.04 -1.86
C ARG A 314 -18.59 -25.30 -3.28
N SER A 315 -18.54 -24.30 -4.17
CA SER A 315 -18.07 -24.51 -5.54
C SER A 315 -16.55 -24.59 -5.67
N ASP A 316 -15.78 -24.12 -4.67
CA ASP A 316 -14.32 -24.04 -4.77
C ASP A 316 -13.53 -24.78 -3.68
N LEU A 317 -14.19 -25.61 -2.87
CA LEU A 317 -13.52 -26.43 -1.85
C LEU A 317 -13.89 -27.91 -2.03
N PRO A 318 -12.91 -28.79 -2.26
CA PRO A 318 -13.14 -30.23 -2.19
C PRO A 318 -13.32 -30.64 -0.73
N LEU A 319 -14.55 -31.10 -0.42
CA LEU A 319 -14.88 -31.92 0.73
C LEU A 319 -14.41 -31.47 2.12
N CYS A 320 -15.21 -30.69 2.79
CA CYS A 320 -15.19 -30.67 4.25
C CYS A 320 -16.10 -31.79 4.76
N LEU A 321 -15.49 -32.85 5.24
CA LEU A 321 -16.11 -34.02 5.84
C LEU A 321 -16.94 -33.60 7.06
N MET A 322 -18.21 -33.93 7.01
CA MET A 322 -19.05 -34.10 8.19
C MET A 322 -18.52 -35.29 9.02
N SER A 323 -18.16 -35.04 10.27
CA SER A 323 -18.27 -36.07 11.32
C SER A 323 -18.45 -35.40 12.68
N ARG A 324 -19.63 -35.60 13.19
CA ARG A 324 -20.14 -35.65 14.59
C ARG A 324 -19.92 -34.39 15.44
#